data_fb4a8524a436e11115f30f6acd403b37
#
_entry.id   fb4a8524a436e11115f30f6acd403b37
#
_cell.length_a   1.000
_cell.length_b   1.000
_cell.length_c   1.000
_cell.angle_alpha   90.00
_cell.angle_beta   90.00
_cell.angle_gamma   90.00
#
_symmetry.space_group_name_H-M   'P 1'
#
loop_
_entity.id
_entity.type
_entity.pdbx_description
1 polymer ?
#
loop_
_entity_poly.entity_id
_entity_poly.type
_entity_poly.pdbx_seq_one_letter_code
_entity_poly.pdbx_strand_id
1 'polypeptide(L)' 'MRTFTISQIKAHFKGEPYVECPEFIGQLVQHKILIKVSANQYTYDLTKLNHRIMAEITMIIKHKLLTYNR' A
#
# COMPACT_ATOMS: atom_id res chain seq x y z
N MET A 1 2.59 6.46 -19.80
CA MET A 1 2.13 5.91 -18.51
C MET A 1 2.62 6.82 -17.39
N ARG A 2 1.71 7.21 -16.53
CA ARG A 2 2.06 8.09 -15.40
C ARG A 2 2.61 7.24 -14.24
N THR A 3 3.75 7.67 -13.69
CA THR A 3 4.37 6.97 -12.56
C THR A 3 4.43 7.87 -11.34
N PHE A 4 4.60 7.25 -10.17
CA PHE A 4 4.58 7.93 -8.88
C PHE A 4 5.70 7.40 -7.99
N THR A 5 6.27 8.30 -7.20
CA THR A 5 7.24 7.92 -6.16
C THR A 5 6.51 7.43 -4.92
N ILE A 6 7.25 6.82 -3.99
CA ILE A 6 6.68 6.36 -2.71
C ILE A 6 6.09 7.55 -1.94
N SER A 7 6.76 8.71 -1.94
CA SER A 7 6.23 9.90 -1.26
C SER A 7 4.89 10.33 -1.82
N GLN A 8 4.74 10.30 -3.15
CA GLN A 8 3.48 10.64 -3.79
C GLN A 8 2.40 9.62 -3.47
N ILE A 9 2.76 8.35 -3.39
CA ILE A 9 1.81 7.28 -3.04
C ILE A 9 1.31 7.46 -1.60
N LYS A 10 2.22 7.73 -0.66
CA LYS A 10 1.83 7.99 0.73
C LYS A 10 0.91 9.20 0.85
N ALA A 11 1.19 10.26 0.08
CA ALA A 11 0.34 11.44 0.06
C ALA A 11 -1.06 11.13 -0.48
N HIS A 12 -1.14 10.28 -1.50
CA HIS A 12 -2.42 9.86 -2.08
C HIS A 12 -3.27 9.09 -1.06
N PHE A 13 -2.65 8.27 -0.23
CA PHE A 13 -3.34 7.47 0.78
C PHE A 13 -3.30 8.10 2.17
N LYS A 14 -3.02 9.40 2.25
CA LYS A 14 -2.99 10.10 3.52
C LYS A 14 -4.29 9.90 4.27
N GLY A 15 -4.18 9.58 5.56
CA GLY A 15 -5.35 9.32 6.40
C GLY A 15 -5.65 7.84 6.59
N GLU A 16 -5.12 6.97 5.72
CA GLU A 16 -5.30 5.55 5.90
C GLU A 16 -4.44 5.05 7.07
N PRO A 17 -4.97 4.10 7.86
CA PRO A 17 -4.16 3.50 8.94
C PRO A 17 -2.90 2.84 8.36
N TYR A 18 -1.80 3.00 9.07
CA TYR A 18 -0.52 2.37 8.74
C TYR A 18 0.12 2.83 7.44
N VAL A 19 -0.33 3.97 6.87
CA VAL A 19 0.24 4.47 5.61
C VAL A 19 1.76 4.70 5.71
N GLU A 20 2.26 5.03 6.89
CA GLU A 20 3.69 5.25 7.10
C GLU A 20 4.48 3.97 7.35
N CYS A 21 3.82 2.84 7.52
CA CYS A 21 4.50 1.56 7.73
C CYS A 21 5.04 1.02 6.41
N PRO A 22 6.26 0.45 6.40
CA PRO A 22 6.81 -0.15 5.17
C PRO A 22 5.89 -1.23 4.58
N GLU A 23 5.17 -1.96 5.43
CA GLU A 23 4.26 -3.01 5.02
C GLU A 23 3.11 -2.49 4.16
N PHE A 24 2.74 -1.21 4.31
CA PHE A 24 1.63 -0.63 3.55
C PHE A 24 1.90 -0.70 2.05
N ILE A 25 3.05 -0.21 1.62
CA ILE A 25 3.44 -0.24 0.20
C ILE A 25 3.56 -1.69 -0.27
N GLY A 26 4.16 -2.54 0.54
CA GLY A 26 4.29 -3.96 0.21
C GLY A 26 2.95 -4.64 -0.04
N GLN A 27 1.93 -4.34 0.79
CA GLN A 27 0.61 -4.91 0.60
C GLN A 27 -0.08 -4.37 -0.65
N LEU A 28 0.09 -3.10 -0.96
CA LEU A 28 -0.46 -2.53 -2.19
C LEU A 28 0.12 -3.22 -3.43
N VAL A 29 1.41 -3.50 -3.42
CA VAL A 29 2.07 -4.23 -4.51
C VAL A 29 1.56 -5.68 -4.58
N GLN A 30 1.43 -6.32 -3.43
CA GLN A 30 0.99 -7.71 -3.36
C GLN A 30 -0.44 -7.87 -3.89
N HIS A 31 -1.31 -6.89 -3.63
CA HIS A 31 -2.69 -6.89 -4.11
C HIS A 31 -2.83 -6.33 -5.52
N LYS A 32 -1.72 -6.05 -6.20
CA LYS A 32 -1.70 -5.53 -7.57
C LYS A 32 -2.31 -4.14 -7.73
N ILE A 33 -2.50 -3.42 -6.63
CA ILE A 33 -2.95 -2.03 -6.67
C ILE A 33 -1.81 -1.13 -7.14
N LEU A 34 -0.59 -1.42 -6.69
CA LEU A 34 0.62 -0.79 -7.16
C LEU A 34 1.41 -1.77 -8.03
N ILE A 35 1.91 -1.26 -9.14
CA ILE A 35 2.76 -2.03 -10.04
C ILE A 35 4.09 -1.30 -10.11
N LYS A 36 5.18 -1.99 -9.73
CA LYS A 36 6.50 -1.41 -9.76
C LYS A 36 6.98 -1.34 -11.20
N VAL A 37 7.32 -0.15 -11.65
CA VAL A 37 7.80 0.10 -13.02
C VAL A 37 9.32 0.14 -13.06
N SER A 38 9.93 0.75 -12.03
CA SER A 38 11.38 0.83 -11.89
C SER A 38 11.71 0.94 -10.41
N ALA A 39 13.00 1.09 -10.07
CA ALA A 39 13.45 1.09 -8.67
C ALA A 39 12.67 2.05 -7.78
N ASN A 40 12.32 3.24 -8.30
CA ASN A 40 11.68 4.29 -7.52
C ASN A 40 10.35 4.76 -8.13
N GLN A 41 9.79 4.00 -9.08
CA GLN A 41 8.60 4.43 -9.80
C GLN A 41 7.55 3.33 -9.80
N TYR A 42 6.31 3.72 -9.52
CA TYR A 42 5.17 2.83 -9.47
C TYR A 42 4.02 3.42 -10.25
N THR A 43 3.12 2.57 -10.71
CA THR A 43 1.84 3.02 -11.28
C THR A 43 0.70 2.34 -10.53
N TYR A 44 -0.51 2.93 -10.64
CA TYR A 44 -1.69 2.42 -9.96
C TYR A 44 -2.54 1.55 -10.89
N ASP A 45 -3.13 0.51 -10.31
CA ASP A 45 -4.29 -0.15 -10.91
C ASP A 45 -5.45 0.00 -9.92
N LEU A 46 -6.16 1.12 -10.03
CA LEU A 46 -7.23 1.46 -9.10
C LEU A 46 -8.46 0.57 -9.27
N THR A 47 -8.53 -0.23 -10.35
CA THR A 47 -9.60 -1.20 -10.52
C THR A 47 -9.54 -2.30 -9.47
N LYS A 48 -8.37 -2.51 -8.87
CA LYS A 48 -8.16 -3.51 -7.82
C LYS A 48 -8.45 -2.96 -6.43
N LEU A 49 -8.72 -1.66 -6.31
CA LEU A 49 -8.89 -1.01 -5.03
C LEU A 49 -10.37 -0.81 -4.71
N ASN A 50 -10.78 -1.25 -3.51
CA ASN A 50 -12.11 -0.97 -2.98
C ASN A 50 -12.04 -1.04 -1.45
N HIS A 51 -13.16 -0.70 -0.78
CA HIS A 51 -13.20 -0.67 0.68
C HIS A 51 -12.86 -2.02 1.31
N ARG A 52 -13.31 -3.09 0.68
CA ARG A 52 -13.06 -4.44 1.18
C ARG A 52 -11.56 -4.77 1.14
N ILE A 53 -10.90 -4.44 0.04
CA ILE A 53 -9.46 -4.69 -0.10
C ILE A 53 -8.67 -3.83 0.87
N MET A 54 -9.04 -2.56 1.04
CA MET A 54 -8.36 -1.69 2.01
C MET A 54 -8.52 -2.19 3.44
N ALA A 55 -9.72 -2.66 3.81
CA ALA A 55 -9.94 -3.24 5.11
C ALA A 55 -9.08 -4.50 5.32
N GLU A 56 -8.98 -5.33 4.31
CA GLU A 56 -8.16 -6.53 4.34
C GLU A 56 -6.68 -6.19 4.51
N ILE A 57 -6.18 -5.21 3.76
CA ILE A 57 -4.80 -4.74 3.88
C ILE A 57 -4.54 -4.22 5.30
N THR A 58 -5.45 -3.42 5.83
CA THR A 58 -5.33 -2.87 7.18
C THR A 58 -5.24 -4.00 8.22
N MET A 59 -6.07 -5.02 8.10
CA MET A 59 -6.05 -6.17 9.00
C MET A 59 -4.75 -6.96 8.91
N ILE A 60 -4.25 -7.16 7.71
CA ILE A 60 -2.99 -7.88 7.49
C ILE A 60 -1.83 -7.14 8.17
N ILE A 61 -1.76 -5.82 7.97
CA ILE A 61 -0.69 -5.02 8.58
C ILE A 61 -0.81 -5.01 10.09
N LYS A 62 -2.03 -4.81 10.60
CA LYS A 62 -2.27 -4.82 12.05
C LYS A 62 -1.82 -6.14 12.67
N HIS A 63 -2.14 -7.25 12.03
CA HIS A 63 -1.75 -8.56 12.51
C HIS A 63 -0.23 -8.73 12.53
N LYS A 64 0.44 -8.30 11.47
CA LYS A 64 1.90 -8.35 11.40
C LYS A 64 2.54 -7.53 12.51
N LEU A 65 2.04 -6.31 12.77
CA LEU A 65 2.59 -5.46 13.82
C LEU A 65 2.40 -6.06 15.21
N LEU A 66 1.25 -6.66 15.48
CA LEU A 66 0.98 -7.33 16.76
C LEU A 66 1.92 -8.53 16.95
N THR A 67 2.21 -9.26 15.89
CA THR A 67 3.13 -10.40 15.95
C THR A 67 4.57 -9.92 16.15
N TYR A 68 4.93 -8.81 15.53
CA TYR A 68 6.28 -8.27 15.57
C TYR A 68 6.66 -7.72 16.94
N ASN A 69 5.69 -7.21 17.70
CA ASN A 69 5.92 -6.55 18.99
C ASN A 69 5.85 -7.51 20.20
N ARG A 70 6.02 -8.77 19.97
CA ARG A 70 6.05 -9.76 21.03
C ARG A 70 7.41 -9.88 21.69
#